data_1c96f5ccf2d31a5d4c3b7b9c06fa96d8
#
_entry.id   1c96f5ccf2d31a5d4c3b7b9c06fa96d8
#
_cell.length_a   1.000
_cell.length_b   1.000
_cell.length_c   1.000
_cell.angle_alpha   90.00
_cell.angle_beta   90.00
_cell.angle_gamma   90.00
#
_symmetry.space_group_name_H-M   'P 1'
#
loop_
_entity.id
_entity.type
_entity.pdbx_description
1 polymer ?
#
loop_
_entity_poly.entity_id
_entity_poly.type
_entity_poly.pdbx_seq_one_letter_code
_entity_poly.pdbx_strand_id
1 'polypeptide(L)'
;MNRSDVIVVGAGISGLTAAWRLAQAGQRVKVIEANKRVGGRTLNHRFASGEVVEVGGQWVGPTQERILSLLAELGLSTYPQWNQGDNLTLFGNRLRPYRGAIPKLPPYVLLDVLQAHVRLDRMAREIPLSDPSLHPKAELWDSLTFAEWLRRNVRTATGRKVFELMSGAVLAASPHDLSFLHVLFYIHSGTNLDTLLGVEGGAQQDRIHGGSQRISETLAERIADVITGEPVRTVRQNGSSVELITDRGTHQAARVIFAVPPTQLLRITQEPLLPSWRDQLLQRLPQGSVIKCMALYDTPFWRDKGLSGQATSEIGPVRLTSTIASPTPDAACCWALSKATKRASGTPGLLTSAAARCWSASPATSASRRSSRRITWTNPGPRNPSPGAVMPPCSRRDCGAAARRACANPTGVCTSPAQKRRRAGWDISTEP
;
A
#
# COMPACT_ATOMS: atom_id res chain seq x y z
N MET A 1 6.91 -33.19 -20.92
CA MET A 1 6.76 -31.98 -20.07
C MET A 1 6.02 -32.40 -18.82
N ASN A 2 6.59 -32.16 -17.63
CA ASN A 2 5.90 -32.48 -16.38
C ASN A 2 4.75 -31.47 -16.15
N ARG A 3 3.53 -31.93 -16.36
CA ARG A 3 2.32 -31.15 -16.09
C ARG A 3 2.16 -30.95 -14.55
N SER A 4 2.04 -29.73 -14.09
CA SER A 4 1.71 -29.44 -12.70
C SER A 4 0.21 -29.68 -12.46
N ASP A 5 -0.17 -29.98 -11.21
CA ASP A 5 -1.58 -30.01 -10.84
C ASP A 5 -2.10 -28.59 -10.66
N VAL A 6 -1.28 -27.74 -10.05
CA VAL A 6 -1.59 -26.31 -9.86
C VAL A 6 -0.38 -25.43 -10.16
N ILE A 7 -0.58 -24.35 -10.88
CA ILE A 7 0.38 -23.25 -10.97
C ILE A 7 -0.13 -22.05 -10.18
N VAL A 8 0.73 -21.48 -9.33
CA VAL A 8 0.47 -20.26 -8.59
C VAL A 8 1.22 -19.10 -9.25
N VAL A 9 0.52 -18.07 -9.67
CA VAL A 9 1.10 -16.85 -10.26
C VAL A 9 1.25 -15.79 -9.19
N GLY A 10 2.51 -15.49 -8.84
CA GLY A 10 2.90 -14.55 -7.81
C GLY A 10 3.49 -15.22 -6.56
N ALA A 11 4.73 -14.88 -6.23
CA ALA A 11 5.46 -15.37 -5.06
C ALA A 11 5.44 -14.36 -3.88
N GLY A 12 4.32 -13.72 -3.65
CA GLY A 12 4.03 -13.02 -2.40
C GLY A 12 3.62 -14.00 -1.29
N ILE A 13 3.44 -13.51 -0.05
CA ILE A 13 3.04 -14.34 1.10
C ILE A 13 1.82 -15.20 0.77
N SER A 14 0.77 -14.63 0.18
CA SER A 14 -0.46 -15.36 -0.14
C SER A 14 -0.24 -16.49 -1.15
N GLY A 15 0.53 -16.22 -2.23
CA GLY A 15 0.80 -17.22 -3.27
C GLY A 15 1.67 -18.35 -2.75
N LEU A 16 2.73 -18.03 -2.02
CA LEU A 16 3.62 -19.05 -1.44
C LEU A 16 2.92 -19.86 -0.34
N THR A 17 2.06 -19.23 0.48
CA THR A 17 1.26 -19.96 1.46
C THR A 17 0.31 -20.94 0.77
N ALA A 18 -0.39 -20.51 -0.28
CA ALA A 18 -1.27 -21.38 -1.06
C ALA A 18 -0.49 -22.54 -1.68
N ALA A 19 0.65 -22.26 -2.32
CA ALA A 19 1.51 -23.26 -2.92
C ALA A 19 2.02 -24.27 -1.88
N TRP A 20 2.48 -23.81 -0.74
CA TRP A 20 2.96 -24.69 0.34
C TRP A 20 1.85 -25.58 0.91
N ARG A 21 0.65 -25.04 1.17
CA ARG A 21 -0.49 -25.85 1.64
C ARG A 21 -0.91 -26.90 0.60
N LEU A 22 -0.89 -26.59 -0.68
CA LEU A 22 -1.18 -27.53 -1.75
C LEU A 22 -0.10 -28.61 -1.85
N ALA A 23 1.17 -28.26 -1.72
CA ALA A 23 2.27 -29.22 -1.72
C ALA A 23 2.18 -30.17 -0.52
N GLN A 24 1.83 -29.67 0.69
CA GLN A 24 1.57 -30.49 1.86
C GLN A 24 0.39 -31.48 1.65
N ALA A 25 -0.59 -31.09 0.81
CA ALA A 25 -1.69 -31.96 0.40
C ALA A 25 -1.36 -32.90 -0.77
N GLY A 26 -0.07 -33.05 -1.11
CA GLY A 26 0.39 -33.97 -2.15
C GLY A 26 0.23 -33.48 -3.59
N GLN A 27 -0.13 -32.21 -3.82
CA GLN A 27 -0.25 -31.66 -5.17
C GLN A 27 1.11 -31.27 -5.75
N ARG A 28 1.30 -31.47 -7.05
CA ARG A 28 2.47 -30.97 -7.78
C ARG A 28 2.26 -29.51 -8.12
N VAL A 29 2.90 -28.63 -7.33
CA VAL A 29 2.71 -27.19 -7.43
C VAL A 29 3.95 -26.53 -8.03
N LYS A 30 3.73 -25.59 -8.92
CA LYS A 30 4.73 -24.67 -9.46
C LYS A 30 4.34 -23.24 -9.12
N VAL A 31 5.29 -22.41 -8.70
CA VAL A 31 5.11 -20.98 -8.48
C VAL A 31 5.87 -20.19 -9.54
N ILE A 32 5.22 -19.22 -10.18
CA ILE A 32 5.84 -18.35 -11.20
C ILE A 32 5.73 -16.90 -10.72
N GLU A 33 6.89 -16.23 -10.57
CA GLU A 33 7.00 -14.85 -10.11
C GLU A 33 7.67 -13.97 -11.17
N ALA A 34 7.07 -12.85 -11.47
CA ALA A 34 7.58 -11.90 -12.46
C ALA A 34 8.87 -11.19 -12.02
N ASN A 35 9.03 -10.90 -10.74
CA ASN A 35 10.24 -10.29 -10.21
C ASN A 35 11.35 -11.34 -10.00
N LYS A 36 12.60 -10.88 -9.98
CA LYS A 36 13.77 -11.72 -9.64
C LYS A 36 13.86 -12.09 -8.16
N ARG A 37 12.82 -11.84 -7.37
CA ARG A 37 12.74 -12.07 -5.92
C ARG A 37 11.34 -12.50 -5.51
N VAL A 38 11.25 -13.23 -4.42
CA VAL A 38 9.98 -13.50 -3.72
C VAL A 38 9.61 -12.36 -2.75
N GLY A 39 8.41 -12.39 -2.18
CA GLY A 39 7.95 -11.46 -1.15
C GLY A 39 6.86 -10.48 -1.62
N GLY A 40 6.75 -10.22 -2.92
CA GLY A 40 5.73 -9.30 -3.43
C GLY A 40 5.80 -7.92 -2.76
N ARG A 41 4.80 -7.58 -1.94
CA ARG A 41 4.70 -6.30 -1.21
C ARG A 41 5.49 -6.27 0.11
N THR A 42 6.07 -7.38 0.57
CA THR A 42 7.11 -7.40 1.60
C THR A 42 8.47 -7.35 0.93
N LEU A 43 9.32 -6.46 1.39
CA LEU A 43 10.66 -6.29 0.86
C LEU A 43 11.57 -5.80 1.97
N ASN A 44 12.67 -6.51 2.16
CA ASN A 44 13.75 -6.12 3.06
C ASN A 44 14.83 -5.37 2.28
N HIS A 45 15.46 -4.43 2.94
CA HIS A 45 16.70 -3.82 2.50
C HIS A 45 17.76 -4.06 3.59
N ARG A 46 18.93 -4.53 3.17
CA ARG A 46 20.08 -4.66 4.06
C ARG A 46 21.07 -3.53 3.80
N PHE A 47 21.38 -2.76 4.82
CA PHE A 47 22.44 -1.76 4.75
C PHE A 47 23.82 -2.42 4.70
N ALA A 48 24.84 -1.66 4.26
CA ALA A 48 26.22 -2.14 4.23
C ALA A 48 26.77 -2.48 5.63
N SER A 49 26.22 -1.88 6.67
CA SER A 49 26.51 -2.13 8.08
C SER A 49 25.85 -3.41 8.63
N GLY A 50 24.97 -4.06 7.85
CA GLY A 50 24.34 -5.33 8.19
C GLY A 50 22.90 -5.23 8.64
N GLU A 51 22.40 -4.06 9.05
CA GLU A 51 21.05 -3.86 9.52
C GLU A 51 20.04 -4.14 8.41
N VAL A 52 18.94 -4.78 8.81
CA VAL A 52 17.81 -5.10 7.94
C VAL A 52 16.63 -4.21 8.28
N VAL A 53 16.06 -3.58 7.26
CA VAL A 53 14.84 -2.78 7.37
C VAL A 53 13.82 -3.20 6.34
N GLU A 54 12.55 -3.13 6.70
CA GLU A 54 11.46 -3.40 5.75
C GLU A 54 11.08 -2.12 5.01
N VAL A 55 11.26 -2.16 3.71
CA VAL A 55 10.83 -1.08 2.79
C VAL A 55 9.44 -1.32 2.21
N GLY A 56 8.87 -2.49 2.48
CA GLY A 56 7.47 -2.87 2.22
C GLY A 56 6.62 -2.91 3.48
N GLY A 57 5.67 -3.86 3.55
CA GLY A 57 4.91 -4.19 4.76
C GLY A 57 5.84 -4.68 5.87
N GLN A 58 5.55 -4.34 7.13
CA GLN A 58 6.51 -4.56 8.20
C GLN A 58 5.91 -5.06 9.52
N TRP A 59 4.65 -4.78 9.79
CA TRP A 59 4.06 -5.04 11.10
C TRP A 59 3.15 -6.25 11.13
N VAL A 60 3.01 -6.81 12.32
CA VAL A 60 2.01 -7.79 12.68
C VAL A 60 1.45 -7.40 14.05
N GLY A 61 0.14 -7.61 14.25
CA GLY A 61 -0.53 -7.31 15.51
C GLY A 61 -1.16 -8.54 16.14
N PRO A 62 -1.49 -8.48 17.44
CA PRO A 62 -1.99 -9.63 18.21
C PRO A 62 -3.31 -10.21 17.67
N THR A 63 -4.13 -9.41 16.99
CA THR A 63 -5.41 -9.86 16.40
C THR A 63 -5.23 -10.55 15.05
N GLN A 64 -4.02 -10.61 14.51
CA GLN A 64 -3.73 -11.20 13.20
C GLN A 64 -3.30 -12.67 13.35
N GLU A 65 -4.19 -13.49 13.89
CA GLU A 65 -3.93 -14.89 14.29
C GLU A 65 -3.36 -15.75 13.17
N ARG A 66 -3.84 -15.59 11.94
CA ARG A 66 -3.40 -16.41 10.79
C ARG A 66 -1.93 -16.19 10.44
N ILE A 67 -1.46 -14.94 10.48
CA ILE A 67 -0.05 -14.66 10.19
C ILE A 67 0.83 -15.06 11.36
N LEU A 68 0.38 -14.89 12.60
CA LEU A 68 1.08 -15.34 13.81
C LEU A 68 1.25 -16.86 13.81
N SER A 69 0.18 -17.61 13.49
CA SER A 69 0.23 -19.06 13.33
C SER A 69 1.20 -19.47 12.23
N LEU A 70 1.19 -18.80 11.08
CA LEU A 70 2.12 -19.07 10.01
C LEU A 70 3.58 -18.80 10.42
N LEU A 71 3.84 -17.71 11.14
CA LEU A 71 5.19 -17.42 11.67
C LEU A 71 5.68 -18.55 12.59
N ALA A 72 4.83 -19.02 13.51
CA ALA A 72 5.15 -20.14 14.40
C ALA A 72 5.48 -21.43 13.62
N GLU A 73 4.67 -21.78 12.61
CA GLU A 73 4.92 -22.95 11.74
C GLU A 73 6.23 -22.83 10.95
N LEU A 74 6.63 -21.62 10.59
CA LEU A 74 7.87 -21.35 9.87
C LEU A 74 9.10 -21.27 10.79
N GLY A 75 8.91 -21.26 12.12
CA GLY A 75 9.97 -21.05 13.10
C GLY A 75 10.47 -19.61 13.15
N LEU A 76 9.63 -18.64 12.75
CA LEU A 76 9.94 -17.21 12.75
C LEU A 76 9.35 -16.57 14.01
N SER A 77 10.09 -15.64 14.61
CA SER A 77 9.69 -14.91 15.80
C SER A 77 9.49 -13.42 15.55
N THR A 78 8.76 -12.78 16.44
CA THR A 78 8.49 -11.35 16.42
C THR A 78 9.15 -10.64 17.60
N TYR A 79 9.24 -9.32 17.51
CA TYR A 79 9.67 -8.44 18.59
C TYR A 79 8.86 -7.15 18.58
N PRO A 80 8.61 -6.53 19.76
CA PRO A 80 7.76 -5.37 19.86
C PRO A 80 8.39 -4.13 19.22
N GLN A 81 7.55 -3.34 18.56
CA GLN A 81 7.89 -2.03 18.05
C GLN A 81 8.19 -1.08 19.23
N TRP A 82 9.27 -0.31 19.13
CA TRP A 82 9.55 0.73 20.12
C TRP A 82 8.44 1.79 20.15
N ASN A 83 7.84 2.03 21.31
CA ASN A 83 6.73 2.96 21.49
C ASN A 83 6.87 3.81 22.77
N GLN A 84 8.08 3.92 23.35
CA GLN A 84 8.30 4.69 24.57
C GLN A 84 8.67 6.15 24.25
N GLY A 85 8.17 7.08 25.08
CA GLY A 85 8.40 8.52 24.94
C GLY A 85 7.24 9.26 24.31
N ASP A 86 7.41 10.57 24.15
CA ASP A 86 6.39 11.44 23.57
C ASP A 86 6.43 11.39 22.03
N ASN A 87 5.27 11.35 21.41
CA ASN A 87 5.08 11.54 19.98
C ASN A 87 5.12 13.04 19.64
N LEU A 88 5.43 13.37 18.39
CA LEU A 88 5.40 14.76 17.92
C LEU A 88 4.27 14.94 16.91
N THR A 89 3.62 16.11 16.95
CA THR A 89 2.68 16.53 15.94
C THR A 89 2.97 17.94 15.45
N LEU A 90 2.87 18.14 14.14
CA LEU A 90 3.03 19.43 13.47
C LEU A 90 1.70 19.81 12.82
N PHE A 91 0.90 20.57 13.56
CA PHE A 91 -0.37 21.16 13.09
C PHE A 91 -0.33 22.67 13.25
N GLY A 92 -0.87 23.41 12.29
CA GLY A 92 -0.88 24.88 12.30
C GLY A 92 0.52 25.48 12.42
N ASN A 93 1.54 24.88 11.82
CA ASN A 93 2.96 25.28 11.87
C ASN A 93 3.57 25.26 13.30
N ARG A 94 2.93 24.54 14.25
CA ARG A 94 3.41 24.39 15.63
C ARG A 94 3.73 22.93 15.92
N LEU A 95 4.99 22.68 16.32
CA LEU A 95 5.44 21.36 16.78
C LEU A 95 5.05 21.20 18.25
N ARG A 96 4.35 20.12 18.60
CA ARG A 96 3.89 19.84 19.96
C ARG A 96 4.12 18.37 20.31
N PRO A 97 4.67 18.08 21.50
CA PRO A 97 4.72 16.73 22.03
C PRO A 97 3.33 16.30 22.55
N TYR A 98 3.05 14.99 22.44
CA TYR A 98 1.84 14.38 23.00
C TYR A 98 2.08 12.89 23.31
N ARG A 99 1.27 12.33 24.21
CA ARG A 99 1.24 10.90 24.53
C ARG A 99 -0.07 10.27 24.06
N GLY A 100 0.00 8.96 23.73
CA GLY A 100 -1.17 8.21 23.28
C GLY A 100 -1.42 8.33 21.77
N ALA A 101 -2.59 7.84 21.34
CA ALA A 101 -2.93 7.73 19.93
C ALA A 101 -3.39 9.05 19.28
N ILE A 102 -3.97 9.96 20.09
CA ILE A 102 -4.60 11.20 19.58
C ILE A 102 -3.68 12.40 19.85
N PRO A 103 -3.33 13.18 18.82
CA PRO A 103 -2.55 14.41 18.99
C PRO A 103 -3.23 15.42 19.92
N LYS A 104 -2.43 16.27 20.58
CA LYS A 104 -2.93 17.38 21.40
C LYS A 104 -3.61 18.41 20.50
N LEU A 105 -4.95 18.37 20.42
CA LEU A 105 -5.79 19.25 19.63
C LEU A 105 -6.57 20.23 20.55
N PRO A 106 -7.04 21.36 20.04
CA PRO A 106 -7.99 22.20 20.77
C PRO A 106 -9.21 21.39 21.21
N PRO A 107 -9.79 21.63 22.41
CA PRO A 107 -10.87 20.79 22.96
C PRO A 107 -12.06 20.58 22.02
N TYR A 108 -12.49 21.63 21.30
CA TYR A 108 -13.59 21.56 20.36
C TYR A 108 -13.27 20.68 19.13
N VAL A 109 -11.99 20.65 18.68
CA VAL A 109 -11.53 19.76 17.59
C VAL A 109 -11.46 18.33 18.09
N LEU A 110 -10.96 18.13 19.32
CA LEU A 110 -10.88 16.82 19.94
C LEU A 110 -12.26 16.18 20.08
N LEU A 111 -13.24 16.93 20.57
CA LEU A 111 -14.62 16.45 20.66
C LEU A 111 -15.21 16.10 19.28
N ASP A 112 -14.92 16.90 18.26
CA ASP A 112 -15.36 16.66 16.89
C ASP A 112 -14.73 15.39 16.29
N VAL A 113 -13.44 15.14 16.56
CA VAL A 113 -12.76 13.91 16.15
C VAL A 113 -13.28 12.70 16.91
N LEU A 114 -13.43 12.80 18.24
CA LEU A 114 -13.89 11.69 19.08
C LEU A 114 -15.32 11.23 18.73
N GLN A 115 -16.26 12.20 18.52
CA GLN A 115 -17.62 11.82 18.12
C GLN A 115 -17.63 11.10 16.77
N ALA A 116 -16.80 11.53 15.80
CA ALA A 116 -16.69 10.89 14.51
C ALA A 116 -16.05 9.50 14.61
N HIS A 117 -15.02 9.34 15.44
CA HIS A 117 -14.37 8.07 15.74
C HIS A 117 -15.37 7.04 16.30
N VAL A 118 -16.06 7.39 17.38
CA VAL A 118 -17.08 6.52 17.99
C VAL A 118 -18.19 6.16 17.01
N ARG A 119 -18.57 7.11 16.16
CA ARG A 119 -19.59 6.89 15.15
C ARG A 119 -19.13 5.93 14.06
N LEU A 120 -17.88 6.08 13.58
CA LEU A 120 -17.28 5.17 12.60
C LEU A 120 -17.21 3.74 13.15
N ASP A 121 -16.72 3.57 14.37
CA ASP A 121 -16.61 2.25 14.99
C ASP A 121 -17.98 1.59 15.19
N ARG A 122 -19.01 2.36 15.58
CA ARG A 122 -20.36 1.84 15.71
C ARG A 122 -20.89 1.36 14.35
N MET A 123 -20.78 2.20 13.33
CA MET A 123 -21.27 1.87 11.98
C MET A 123 -20.46 0.70 11.38
N ALA A 124 -19.19 0.62 11.64
CA ALA A 124 -18.32 -0.46 11.16
C ALA A 124 -18.75 -1.82 11.71
N ARG A 125 -19.11 -1.92 13.00
CA ARG A 125 -19.57 -3.17 13.63
C ARG A 125 -20.84 -3.72 13.02
N GLU A 126 -21.65 -2.90 12.37
CA GLU A 126 -22.88 -3.31 11.69
C GLU A 126 -22.60 -4.01 10.35
N ILE A 127 -21.38 -3.87 9.79
CA ILE A 127 -21.03 -4.43 8.47
C ILE A 127 -20.74 -5.92 8.58
N PRO A 128 -21.47 -6.80 7.84
CA PRO A 128 -21.14 -8.21 7.76
C PRO A 128 -19.77 -8.43 7.10
N LEU A 129 -18.85 -9.07 7.81
CA LEU A 129 -17.50 -9.33 7.27
C LEU A 129 -17.46 -10.36 6.15
N SER A 130 -18.45 -11.28 6.10
CA SER A 130 -18.57 -12.27 5.03
C SER A 130 -18.99 -11.63 3.70
N ASP A 131 -19.86 -10.63 3.76
CA ASP A 131 -20.36 -9.92 2.59
C ASP A 131 -20.92 -8.54 3.00
N PRO A 132 -20.15 -7.45 2.81
CA PRO A 132 -20.58 -6.10 3.16
C PRO A 132 -21.85 -5.64 2.42
N SER A 133 -22.15 -6.23 1.26
CA SER A 133 -23.31 -5.86 0.45
C SER A 133 -24.64 -6.26 1.08
N LEU A 134 -24.62 -7.17 2.05
CA LEU A 134 -25.83 -7.61 2.78
C LEU A 134 -26.32 -6.57 3.81
N HIS A 135 -25.55 -5.53 4.10
CA HIS A 135 -26.00 -4.50 5.01
C HIS A 135 -27.14 -3.67 4.37
N PRO A 136 -28.25 -3.38 5.08
CA PRO A 136 -29.42 -2.69 4.51
C PRO A 136 -29.13 -1.32 3.88
N LYS A 137 -28.04 -0.67 4.28
CA LYS A 137 -27.59 0.62 3.74
C LYS A 137 -26.35 0.48 2.84
N ALA A 138 -26.01 -0.73 2.39
CA ALA A 138 -24.77 -0.97 1.64
C ALA A 138 -24.70 -0.10 0.38
N GLU A 139 -25.73 -0.09 -0.44
CA GLU A 139 -25.80 0.70 -1.67
C GLU A 139 -25.62 2.21 -1.39
N LEU A 140 -26.33 2.73 -0.38
CA LEU A 140 -26.23 4.13 0.03
C LEU A 140 -24.80 4.47 0.51
N TRP A 141 -24.18 3.60 1.30
CA TRP A 141 -22.84 3.86 1.84
C TRP A 141 -21.73 3.63 0.81
N ASP A 142 -21.94 2.74 -0.15
CA ASP A 142 -21.01 2.54 -1.26
C ASP A 142 -21.05 3.68 -2.28
N SER A 143 -22.22 4.31 -2.47
CA SER A 143 -22.37 5.49 -3.34
C SER A 143 -21.70 6.76 -2.78
N LEU A 144 -21.36 6.77 -1.49
CA LEU A 144 -20.68 7.90 -0.82
C LEU A 144 -19.16 7.68 -0.77
N THR A 145 -18.40 8.74 -0.99
CA THR A 145 -16.98 8.73 -0.63
C THR A 145 -16.79 8.97 0.88
N PHE A 146 -15.68 8.48 1.42
CA PHE A 146 -15.33 8.77 2.80
C PHE A 146 -15.17 10.29 3.04
N ALA A 147 -14.69 11.04 2.05
CA ALA A 147 -14.60 12.50 2.11
C ALA A 147 -15.98 13.16 2.27
N GLU A 148 -17.00 12.67 1.57
CA GLU A 148 -18.37 13.18 1.70
C GLU A 148 -18.94 12.89 3.08
N TRP A 149 -18.72 11.68 3.61
CA TRP A 149 -19.12 11.37 4.97
C TRP A 149 -18.43 12.29 5.98
N LEU A 150 -17.10 12.51 5.86
CA LEU A 150 -16.35 13.42 6.72
C LEU A 150 -16.88 14.85 6.64
N ARG A 151 -17.18 15.35 5.45
CA ARG A 151 -17.73 16.71 5.26
C ARG A 151 -19.06 16.90 5.99
N ARG A 152 -19.91 15.86 6.04
CA ARG A 152 -21.23 15.89 6.70
C ARG A 152 -21.16 15.70 8.22
N ASN A 153 -20.13 15.01 8.72
CA ASN A 153 -20.08 14.52 10.10
C ASN A 153 -18.94 15.10 10.94
N VAL A 154 -17.92 15.71 10.33
CA VAL A 154 -16.79 16.37 10.99
C VAL A 154 -16.83 17.85 10.66
N ARG A 155 -17.12 18.68 11.65
CA ARG A 155 -17.35 20.13 11.46
C ARG A 155 -16.07 20.91 11.25
N THR A 156 -15.01 20.54 11.98
CA THR A 156 -13.74 21.28 11.98
C THR A 156 -12.84 20.87 10.81
N ALA A 157 -12.18 21.85 10.18
CA ALA A 157 -11.22 21.58 9.12
C ALA A 157 -10.04 20.72 9.61
N THR A 158 -9.55 21.00 10.83
CA THR A 158 -8.47 20.22 11.47
C THR A 158 -8.90 18.78 11.74
N GLY A 159 -10.12 18.55 12.22
CA GLY A 159 -10.66 17.21 12.42
C GLY A 159 -10.71 16.40 11.11
N ARG A 160 -11.17 17.00 10.01
CA ARG A 160 -11.14 16.36 8.69
C ARG A 160 -9.73 16.00 8.22
N LYS A 161 -8.74 16.86 8.50
CA LYS A 161 -7.32 16.58 8.19
C LYS A 161 -6.76 15.39 9.00
N VAL A 162 -7.19 15.20 10.24
CA VAL A 162 -6.80 14.03 11.05
C VAL A 162 -7.23 12.75 10.34
N PHE A 163 -8.46 12.67 9.87
CA PHE A 163 -8.96 11.51 9.12
C PHE A 163 -8.32 11.37 7.72
N GLU A 164 -7.97 12.48 7.07
CA GLU A 164 -7.20 12.44 5.81
C GLU A 164 -5.81 11.83 6.03
N LEU A 165 -5.11 12.20 7.11
CA LEU A 165 -3.82 11.63 7.47
C LEU A 165 -3.94 10.13 7.79
N MET A 166 -4.97 9.74 8.55
CA MET A 166 -5.29 8.35 8.84
C MET A 166 -5.48 7.53 7.55
N SER A 167 -6.33 8.01 6.62
CA SER A 167 -6.56 7.34 5.33
C SER A 167 -5.26 7.18 4.52
N GLY A 168 -4.43 8.23 4.49
CA GLY A 168 -3.14 8.19 3.82
C GLY A 168 -2.16 7.19 4.44
N ALA A 169 -2.18 7.05 5.76
CA ALA A 169 -1.29 6.15 6.51
C ALA A 169 -1.72 4.67 6.40
N VAL A 170 -3.02 4.41 6.55
CA VAL A 170 -3.56 3.04 6.64
C VAL A 170 -3.96 2.48 5.28
N LEU A 171 -4.63 3.30 4.43
CA LEU A 171 -5.17 2.86 3.15
C LEU A 171 -4.34 3.32 1.94
N ALA A 172 -3.31 4.15 2.16
CA ALA A 172 -2.48 4.76 1.11
C ALA A 172 -3.30 5.47 0.03
N ALA A 173 -4.48 5.98 0.39
CA ALA A 173 -5.45 6.60 -0.50
C ALA A 173 -6.03 7.89 0.08
N SER A 174 -6.58 8.74 -0.78
CA SER A 174 -7.31 9.91 -0.35
C SER A 174 -8.73 9.52 0.10
N PRO A 175 -9.34 10.18 1.10
CA PRO A 175 -10.76 9.95 1.43
C PRO A 175 -11.72 10.16 0.24
N HIS A 176 -11.31 10.93 -0.77
CA HIS A 176 -12.08 11.14 -2.01
C HIS A 176 -12.10 9.92 -2.94
N ASP A 177 -11.12 9.02 -2.79
CA ASP A 177 -10.96 7.83 -3.64
C ASP A 177 -11.49 6.57 -2.97
N LEU A 178 -12.06 6.68 -1.77
CA LEU A 178 -12.50 5.56 -0.95
C LEU A 178 -14.01 5.53 -0.84
N SER A 179 -14.63 4.39 -1.18
CA SER A 179 -16.01 4.09 -0.82
C SER A 179 -16.16 4.13 0.71
N PHE A 180 -17.21 4.77 1.20
CA PHE A 180 -17.47 4.82 2.64
C PHE A 180 -17.80 3.42 3.21
N LEU A 181 -18.54 2.60 2.47
CA LEU A 181 -18.81 1.21 2.83
C LEU A 181 -17.51 0.41 2.99
N HIS A 182 -16.55 0.58 2.06
CA HIS A 182 -15.25 -0.10 2.13
C HIS A 182 -14.45 0.34 3.35
N VAL A 183 -14.47 1.63 3.71
CA VAL A 183 -13.81 2.13 4.93
C VAL A 183 -14.41 1.48 6.18
N LEU A 184 -15.74 1.38 6.28
CA LEU A 184 -16.41 0.71 7.41
C LEU A 184 -16.04 -0.78 7.48
N PHE A 185 -16.09 -1.47 6.34
CA PHE A 185 -15.66 -2.87 6.25
C PHE A 185 -14.21 -3.05 6.72
N TYR A 186 -13.31 -2.17 6.27
CA TYR A 186 -11.90 -2.22 6.65
C TYR A 186 -11.70 -2.00 8.16
N ILE A 187 -12.41 -1.04 8.75
CA ILE A 187 -12.39 -0.79 10.20
C ILE A 187 -12.85 -2.04 10.95
N HIS A 188 -13.97 -2.65 10.55
CA HIS A 188 -14.47 -3.86 11.20
C HIS A 188 -13.52 -5.05 11.03
N SER A 189 -12.95 -5.24 9.84
CA SER A 189 -11.98 -6.32 9.57
C SER A 189 -10.71 -6.22 10.42
N GLY A 190 -10.34 -5.01 10.84
CA GLY A 190 -9.25 -4.73 11.78
C GLY A 190 -9.69 -4.58 13.23
N THR A 191 -10.87 -5.06 13.58
CA THR A 191 -11.51 -4.97 14.91
C THR A 191 -12.14 -3.60 15.16
N ASN A 192 -11.37 -2.53 15.12
CA ASN A 192 -11.79 -1.13 15.29
C ASN A 192 -10.66 -0.17 14.89
N LEU A 193 -10.94 1.14 14.92
CA LEU A 193 -9.95 2.16 14.58
C LEU A 193 -8.75 2.18 15.53
N ASP A 194 -8.95 1.96 16.82
CA ASP A 194 -7.85 1.98 17.79
C ASP A 194 -6.88 0.83 17.53
N THR A 195 -7.38 -0.37 17.24
CA THR A 195 -6.56 -1.53 16.84
C THR A 195 -5.80 -1.26 15.55
N LEU A 196 -6.46 -0.69 14.54
CA LEU A 196 -5.82 -0.40 13.24
C LEU A 196 -4.72 0.64 13.32
N LEU A 197 -4.85 1.64 14.20
CA LEU A 197 -3.92 2.75 14.35
C LEU A 197 -2.91 2.54 15.47
N GLY A 198 -3.20 1.62 16.39
CA GLY A 198 -2.42 1.40 17.60
C GLY A 198 -1.12 0.65 17.37
N VAL A 199 -0.13 0.97 18.21
CA VAL A 199 1.09 0.19 18.36
C VAL A 199 0.87 -0.86 19.44
N GLU A 200 0.69 -0.46 20.68
CA GLU A 200 0.43 -1.39 21.79
C GLU A 200 -0.98 -1.97 21.72
N GLY A 201 -1.09 -3.30 21.65
CA GLY A 201 -2.35 -4.01 21.43
C GLY A 201 -2.93 -3.85 20.02
N GLY A 202 -2.23 -3.17 19.12
CA GLY A 202 -2.71 -2.82 17.80
C GLY A 202 -1.99 -3.53 16.65
N ALA A 203 -2.42 -3.21 15.41
CA ALA A 203 -1.92 -3.83 14.19
C ALA A 203 -0.44 -3.51 13.89
N GLN A 204 0.16 -2.55 14.60
CA GLN A 204 1.54 -2.10 14.41
C GLN A 204 2.44 -2.50 15.59
N GLN A 205 2.02 -3.49 16.41
CA GLN A 205 2.70 -3.84 17.64
C GLN A 205 4.05 -4.47 17.40
N ASP A 206 4.11 -5.49 16.55
CA ASP A 206 5.29 -6.33 16.42
C ASP A 206 5.91 -6.26 15.03
N ARG A 207 7.19 -6.55 14.98
CA ARG A 207 7.99 -6.75 13.78
C ARG A 207 8.59 -8.14 13.78
N ILE A 208 8.98 -8.62 12.61
CA ILE A 208 9.51 -9.97 12.41
C ILE A 208 11.04 -9.91 12.44
N HIS A 209 11.67 -10.79 13.21
CA HIS A 209 13.12 -10.93 13.20
C HIS A 209 13.64 -11.28 11.79
N GLY A 210 14.62 -10.51 11.32
CA GLY A 210 15.14 -10.62 9.96
C GLY A 210 14.26 -9.97 8.89
N GLY A 211 13.15 -9.32 9.28
CA GLY A 211 12.23 -8.56 8.43
C GLY A 211 11.15 -9.42 7.77
N SER A 212 10.06 -8.78 7.37
CA SER A 212 8.82 -9.44 6.90
C SER A 212 8.99 -10.27 5.60
N GLN A 213 9.98 -9.98 4.78
CA GLN A 213 10.26 -10.78 3.56
C GLN A 213 10.71 -12.20 3.91
N ARG A 214 11.28 -12.44 5.11
CA ARG A 214 11.68 -13.78 5.59
C ARG A 214 10.56 -14.80 5.52
N ILE A 215 9.30 -14.40 5.72
CA ILE A 215 8.15 -15.28 5.55
C ILE A 215 8.13 -15.91 4.16
N SER A 216 8.27 -15.06 3.14
CA SER A 216 8.23 -15.52 1.75
C SER A 216 9.48 -16.28 1.34
N GLU A 217 10.63 -15.91 1.87
CA GLU A 217 11.89 -16.63 1.64
C GLU A 217 11.82 -18.04 2.22
N THR A 218 11.41 -18.17 3.50
CA THR A 218 11.28 -19.47 4.17
C THR A 218 10.21 -20.35 3.55
N LEU A 219 9.09 -19.78 3.07
CA LEU A 219 8.08 -20.54 2.31
C LEU A 219 8.64 -21.03 0.98
N ALA A 220 9.36 -20.18 0.24
CA ALA A 220 9.93 -20.56 -1.04
C ALA A 220 10.98 -21.68 -0.91
N GLU A 221 11.77 -21.68 0.17
CA GLU A 221 12.72 -22.76 0.49
C GLU A 221 12.03 -24.12 0.72
N ARG A 222 10.75 -24.15 1.10
CA ARG A 222 9.95 -25.35 1.34
C ARG A 222 9.16 -25.85 0.13
N ILE A 223 9.20 -25.13 -0.98
CA ILE A 223 8.47 -25.44 -2.21
C ILE A 223 9.47 -25.86 -3.29
N ALA A 224 9.27 -27.02 -3.88
CA ALA A 224 10.25 -27.61 -4.80
C ALA A 224 10.43 -26.85 -6.13
N ASP A 225 9.39 -26.13 -6.61
CA ASP A 225 9.39 -25.50 -7.94
C ASP A 225 8.91 -24.05 -7.86
N VAL A 226 9.85 -23.14 -7.62
CA VAL A 226 9.62 -21.69 -7.57
C VAL A 226 10.50 -21.01 -8.60
N ILE A 227 9.88 -20.43 -9.63
CA ILE A 227 10.56 -19.72 -10.71
C ILE A 227 10.39 -18.21 -10.51
N THR A 228 11.50 -17.48 -10.50
CA THR A 228 11.52 -16.01 -10.39
C THR A 228 12.05 -15.37 -11.67
N GLY A 229 11.72 -14.10 -11.90
CA GLY A 229 12.11 -13.33 -13.08
C GLY A 229 11.42 -13.82 -14.36
N GLU A 230 10.22 -14.38 -14.23
CA GLU A 230 9.48 -14.94 -15.35
C GLU A 230 8.02 -14.44 -15.32
N PRO A 231 7.73 -13.27 -15.95
CA PRO A 231 6.39 -12.73 -16.00
C PRO A 231 5.47 -13.55 -16.92
N VAL A 232 4.31 -13.96 -16.39
CA VAL A 232 3.24 -14.54 -17.20
C VAL A 232 2.62 -13.44 -18.07
N ARG A 233 2.52 -13.69 -19.37
CA ARG A 233 1.98 -12.78 -20.38
C ARG A 233 0.55 -13.12 -20.78
N THR A 234 0.30 -14.42 -21.01
CA THR A 234 -1.02 -14.90 -21.42
C THR A 234 -1.39 -16.14 -20.61
N VAL A 235 -2.66 -16.27 -20.34
CA VAL A 235 -3.26 -17.47 -19.75
C VAL A 235 -4.34 -17.95 -20.69
N ARG A 236 -4.18 -19.17 -21.20
CA ARG A 236 -5.10 -19.83 -22.12
C ARG A 236 -5.76 -21.01 -21.43
N GLN A 237 -7.09 -21.02 -21.38
CA GLN A 237 -7.87 -22.12 -20.83
C GLN A 237 -8.39 -23.01 -21.95
N ASN A 238 -7.99 -24.28 -21.94
CA ASN A 238 -8.37 -25.26 -22.93
C ASN A 238 -9.12 -26.44 -22.24
N GLY A 239 -10.43 -26.21 -21.97
CA GLY A 239 -11.25 -27.25 -21.34
C GLY A 239 -10.73 -27.66 -19.95
N SER A 240 -10.00 -28.79 -19.88
CA SER A 240 -9.49 -29.38 -18.64
C SER A 240 -8.06 -28.95 -18.27
N SER A 241 -7.45 -28.04 -19.02
CA SER A 241 -6.09 -27.56 -18.77
C SER A 241 -5.95 -26.08 -18.96
N VAL A 242 -4.93 -25.53 -18.31
CA VAL A 242 -4.56 -24.12 -18.44
C VAL A 242 -3.10 -24.04 -18.88
N GLU A 243 -2.85 -23.21 -19.88
CA GLU A 243 -1.51 -22.88 -20.36
C GLU A 243 -1.15 -21.45 -19.93
N LEU A 244 0.04 -21.30 -19.35
CA LEU A 244 0.62 -20.01 -19.01
C LEU A 244 1.79 -19.76 -19.95
N ILE A 245 1.69 -18.72 -20.75
CA ILE A 245 2.70 -18.30 -21.72
C ILE A 245 3.54 -17.20 -21.10
N THR A 246 4.84 -17.40 -21.08
CA THR A 246 5.85 -16.47 -20.58
C THR A 246 6.86 -16.12 -21.67
N ASP A 247 7.78 -15.21 -21.37
CA ASP A 247 8.86 -14.89 -22.31
C ASP A 247 9.87 -16.04 -22.46
N ARG A 248 9.82 -17.07 -21.59
CA ARG A 248 10.76 -18.22 -21.57
C ARG A 248 10.13 -19.52 -22.06
N GLY A 249 8.83 -19.56 -22.26
CA GLY A 249 8.13 -20.76 -22.71
C GLY A 249 6.72 -20.88 -22.17
N THR A 250 6.16 -22.07 -22.28
CA THR A 250 4.80 -22.41 -21.87
C THR A 250 4.81 -23.39 -20.72
N HIS A 251 4.01 -23.10 -19.68
CA HIS A 251 3.76 -24.00 -18.57
C HIS A 251 2.31 -24.48 -18.60
N GLN A 252 2.10 -25.74 -18.25
CA GLN A 252 0.77 -26.36 -18.25
C GLN A 252 0.38 -26.85 -16.87
N ALA A 253 -0.88 -26.65 -16.50
CA ALA A 253 -1.45 -27.17 -15.26
C ALA A 253 -2.93 -27.53 -15.44
N ALA A 254 -3.47 -28.28 -14.46
CA ALA A 254 -4.91 -28.49 -14.38
C ALA A 254 -5.64 -27.23 -13.88
N ARG A 255 -5.01 -26.46 -13.00
CA ARG A 255 -5.58 -25.22 -12.39
C ARG A 255 -4.53 -24.14 -12.20
N VAL A 256 -4.99 -22.89 -12.13
CA VAL A 256 -4.16 -21.73 -11.84
C VAL A 256 -4.74 -20.93 -10.69
N ILE A 257 -3.87 -20.50 -9.77
CA ILE A 257 -4.20 -19.53 -8.72
C ILE A 257 -3.46 -18.22 -9.01
N PHE A 258 -4.20 -17.14 -9.20
CA PHE A 258 -3.63 -15.82 -9.31
C PHE A 258 -3.50 -15.18 -7.92
N ALA A 259 -2.27 -15.06 -7.44
CA ALA A 259 -1.92 -14.42 -6.17
C ALA A 259 -1.24 -13.05 -6.39
N VAL A 260 -1.70 -12.32 -7.39
CA VAL A 260 -1.21 -11.00 -7.78
C VAL A 260 -2.28 -9.93 -7.50
N PRO A 261 -1.88 -8.66 -7.31
CA PRO A 261 -2.85 -7.57 -7.17
C PRO A 261 -3.78 -7.46 -8.39
N PRO A 262 -5.04 -7.04 -8.22
CA PRO A 262 -6.02 -6.91 -9.32
C PRO A 262 -5.49 -6.14 -10.53
N THR A 263 -4.80 -5.02 -10.30
CA THR A 263 -4.18 -4.21 -11.36
C THR A 263 -3.06 -4.93 -12.13
N GLN A 264 -2.42 -5.94 -11.55
CA GLN A 264 -1.42 -6.74 -12.25
C GLN A 264 -2.09 -7.84 -13.08
N LEU A 265 -3.23 -8.37 -12.61
CA LEU A 265 -3.99 -9.35 -13.38
C LEU A 265 -4.52 -8.76 -14.70
N LEU A 266 -4.90 -7.49 -14.72
CA LEU A 266 -5.28 -6.76 -15.95
C LEU A 266 -4.16 -6.68 -17.02
N ARG A 267 -2.91 -6.95 -16.65
CA ARG A 267 -1.77 -6.95 -17.58
C ARG A 267 -1.49 -8.33 -18.20
N ILE A 268 -2.23 -9.33 -17.77
CA ILE A 268 -2.12 -10.70 -18.26
C ILE A 268 -3.27 -10.94 -19.22
N THR A 269 -2.98 -11.24 -20.47
CA THR A 269 -4.01 -11.58 -21.46
C THR A 269 -4.71 -12.86 -21.05
N GLN A 270 -6.05 -12.84 -21.06
CA GLN A 270 -6.87 -14.02 -20.73
C GLN A 270 -7.54 -14.55 -21.99
N GLU A 271 -7.41 -15.85 -22.25
CA GLU A 271 -8.03 -16.56 -23.36
C GLU A 271 -8.79 -17.78 -22.83
N PRO A 272 -10.14 -17.80 -22.85
CA PRO A 272 -11.03 -16.71 -23.29
C PRO A 272 -10.97 -15.48 -22.38
N LEU A 273 -11.48 -14.35 -22.88
CA LEU A 273 -11.55 -13.10 -22.10
C LEU A 273 -12.31 -13.32 -20.78
N LEU A 274 -11.92 -12.58 -19.76
CA LEU A 274 -12.66 -12.59 -18.49
C LEU A 274 -14.10 -12.10 -18.70
N PRO A 275 -15.07 -12.64 -17.93
CA PRO A 275 -16.42 -12.10 -17.92
C PRO A 275 -16.41 -10.58 -17.63
N SER A 276 -17.27 -9.83 -18.29
CA SER A 276 -17.28 -8.36 -18.25
C SER A 276 -17.38 -7.80 -16.82
N TRP A 277 -18.17 -8.44 -15.96
CA TRP A 277 -18.31 -8.04 -14.56
C TRP A 277 -17.00 -8.15 -13.78
N ARG A 278 -16.19 -9.20 -14.07
CA ARG A 278 -14.90 -9.42 -13.42
C ARG A 278 -13.85 -8.43 -13.93
N ASP A 279 -13.86 -8.18 -15.23
CA ASP A 279 -12.97 -7.18 -15.84
C ASP A 279 -13.24 -5.77 -15.27
N GLN A 280 -14.52 -5.37 -15.19
CA GLN A 280 -14.93 -4.11 -14.57
C GLN A 280 -14.53 -4.02 -13.08
N LEU A 281 -14.67 -5.12 -12.32
CA LEU A 281 -14.24 -5.16 -10.92
C LEU A 281 -12.73 -4.89 -10.78
N LEU A 282 -11.91 -5.57 -11.59
CA LEU A 282 -10.45 -5.41 -11.56
C LEU A 282 -10.03 -3.96 -11.88
N GLN A 283 -10.72 -3.31 -12.83
CA GLN A 283 -10.47 -1.90 -13.20
C GLN A 283 -10.79 -0.92 -12.07
N ARG A 284 -11.72 -1.27 -11.17
CA ARG A 284 -12.18 -0.41 -10.05
C ARG A 284 -11.39 -0.61 -8.75
N LEU A 285 -10.39 -1.47 -8.75
CA LEU A 285 -9.54 -1.76 -7.59
C LEU A 285 -8.11 -1.19 -7.77
N PRO A 286 -7.95 0.16 -7.81
CA PRO A 286 -6.65 0.77 -8.00
C PRO A 286 -5.75 0.52 -6.80
N GLN A 287 -4.43 0.56 -7.04
CA GLN A 287 -3.46 0.51 -5.95
C GLN A 287 -3.27 1.88 -5.33
N GLY A 288 -3.06 1.90 -4.01
CA GLY A 288 -2.64 3.10 -3.29
C GLY A 288 -1.28 3.61 -3.79
N SER A 289 -1.03 4.89 -3.54
CA SER A 289 0.20 5.57 -3.97
C SER A 289 0.91 6.19 -2.78
N VAL A 290 2.04 5.61 -2.41
CA VAL A 290 2.83 6.01 -1.24
C VAL A 290 4.32 5.81 -1.51
N ILE A 291 5.15 6.68 -0.91
CA ILE A 291 6.60 6.55 -0.89
C ILE A 291 7.01 6.34 0.55
N LYS A 292 7.75 5.26 0.82
CA LYS A 292 8.35 4.94 2.10
C LYS A 292 9.84 5.22 2.02
N CYS A 293 10.36 6.07 2.91
CA CYS A 293 11.77 6.42 3.01
C CYS A 293 12.34 5.90 4.32
N MET A 294 13.54 5.37 4.29
CA MET A 294 14.27 4.86 5.45
C MET A 294 15.51 5.68 5.69
N ALA A 295 15.78 6.05 6.94
CA ALA A 295 16.99 6.74 7.35
C ALA A 295 17.62 6.01 8.53
N LEU A 296 18.85 5.56 8.36
CA LEU A 296 19.64 4.94 9.42
C LEU A 296 20.47 6.01 10.12
N TYR A 297 20.49 5.96 11.44
CA TYR A 297 21.26 6.83 12.32
C TYR A 297 22.15 5.98 13.22
N ASP A 298 23.32 6.49 13.58
CA ASP A 298 24.26 5.81 14.47
C ASP A 298 23.68 5.63 15.89
N THR A 299 22.84 6.58 16.33
CA THR A 299 22.17 6.51 17.64
C THR A 299 20.72 6.99 17.54
N PRO A 300 19.82 6.48 18.39
CA PRO A 300 18.43 6.95 18.48
C PRO A 300 18.31 8.26 19.28
N PHE A 301 18.97 9.32 18.84
CA PHE A 301 19.11 10.62 19.52
C PHE A 301 17.80 11.25 20.01
N TRP A 302 16.68 10.85 19.46
CA TRP A 302 15.35 11.28 19.91
C TRP A 302 14.97 10.65 21.24
N ARG A 303 15.48 9.46 21.59
CA ARG A 303 15.24 8.79 22.88
C ARG A 303 15.83 9.58 24.03
N ASP A 304 17.01 10.17 23.86
CA ASP A 304 17.68 11.01 24.85
C ASP A 304 16.87 12.26 25.19
N LYS A 305 15.94 12.63 24.30
CA LYS A 305 14.99 13.75 24.47
C LYS A 305 13.62 13.31 24.97
N GLY A 306 13.46 12.06 25.38
CA GLY A 306 12.20 11.49 25.83
C GLY A 306 11.16 11.33 24.69
N LEU A 307 11.59 11.25 23.43
CA LEU A 307 10.70 11.13 22.27
C LEU A 307 10.66 9.69 21.75
N SER A 308 9.49 9.27 21.27
CA SER A 308 9.26 7.94 20.70
C SER A 308 9.89 7.75 19.32
N GLY A 309 10.12 8.84 18.58
CA GLY A 309 10.48 8.82 17.16
C GLY A 309 9.28 8.83 16.22
N GLN A 310 8.05 8.83 16.75
CA GLN A 310 6.84 9.01 15.95
C GLN A 310 6.54 10.50 15.78
N ALA A 311 6.26 10.90 14.56
CA ALA A 311 5.79 12.25 14.28
C ALA A 311 4.76 12.26 13.15
N THR A 312 3.77 13.13 13.30
CA THR A 312 2.70 13.35 12.31
C THR A 312 2.70 14.79 11.86
N SER A 313 2.57 15.04 10.55
CA SER A 313 2.58 16.38 9.97
C SER A 313 1.43 16.60 8.99
N GLU A 314 0.73 17.71 9.11
CA GLU A 314 -0.25 18.16 8.10
C GLU A 314 0.41 18.86 6.91
N ILE A 315 1.66 19.27 7.03
CA ILE A 315 2.41 20.02 6.00
C ILE A 315 3.60 19.21 5.50
N GLY A 316 4.07 19.56 4.31
CA GLY A 316 5.21 18.92 3.67
C GLY A 316 4.89 17.57 3.02
N PRO A 317 5.87 16.98 2.32
CA PRO A 317 5.70 15.69 1.67
C PRO A 317 5.68 14.52 2.66
N VAL A 318 6.42 14.59 3.76
CA VAL A 318 6.44 13.57 4.82
C VAL A 318 5.27 13.83 5.76
N ARG A 319 4.38 12.87 5.86
CA ARG A 319 3.15 12.96 6.66
C ARG A 319 3.24 12.22 7.99
N LEU A 320 3.98 11.13 8.00
CA LEU A 320 4.15 10.28 9.17
C LEU A 320 5.59 9.80 9.23
N THR A 321 6.18 9.81 10.42
CA THR A 321 7.44 9.13 10.73
C THR A 321 7.24 8.19 11.89
N SER A 322 8.03 7.12 11.94
CA SER A 322 8.13 6.25 13.10
C SER A 322 9.52 5.67 13.20
N THR A 323 9.90 5.25 14.39
CA THR A 323 11.17 4.58 14.60
C THR A 323 11.05 3.10 14.29
N ILE A 324 12.08 2.51 13.75
CA ILE A 324 12.27 1.08 13.67
C ILE A 324 13.26 0.73 14.78
N ALA A 325 12.79 0.08 15.82
CA ALA A 325 13.67 -0.45 16.83
C ALA A 325 14.51 -1.57 16.21
N SER A 326 15.84 -1.43 16.22
CA SER A 326 16.72 -2.57 16.02
C SER A 326 16.70 -3.44 17.27
N PRO A 327 16.78 -4.78 17.17
CA PRO A 327 17.07 -5.64 18.31
C PRO A 327 18.41 -5.28 18.98
N THR A 328 19.34 -4.73 18.22
CA THR A 328 20.63 -4.21 18.73
C THR A 328 20.47 -2.75 19.14
N PRO A 329 21.00 -2.35 20.34
CA PRO A 329 20.84 -0.98 20.84
C PRO A 329 21.59 0.09 20.03
N ASP A 330 22.53 -0.29 19.17
CA ASP A 330 23.55 0.59 18.61
C ASP A 330 23.16 1.28 17.30
N ALA A 331 22.13 0.82 16.62
CA ALA A 331 21.64 1.48 15.39
C ALA A 331 20.15 1.70 15.42
N ALA A 332 19.74 2.89 15.04
CA ALA A 332 18.34 3.27 14.99
C ALA A 332 17.92 3.70 13.59
N CYS A 333 16.90 3.06 13.07
CA CYS A 333 16.32 3.45 11.80
C CYS A 333 15.00 4.19 12.03
N CYS A 334 14.81 5.31 11.35
CA CYS A 334 13.55 5.97 11.19
C CYS A 334 13.01 5.76 9.79
N TRP A 335 11.71 5.53 9.69
CA TRP A 335 11.03 5.56 8.41
C TRP A 335 10.08 6.75 8.31
N ALA A 336 9.85 7.20 7.09
CA ALA A 336 8.95 8.29 6.78
C ALA A 336 8.00 7.88 5.66
N LEU A 337 6.72 8.17 5.83
CA LEU A 337 5.69 7.95 4.82
C LEU A 337 5.35 9.27 4.14
N SER A 338 5.41 9.29 2.82
CA SER A 338 5.05 10.43 1.99
C SER A 338 3.94 10.04 1.02
N LYS A 339 2.94 10.91 0.87
CA LYS A 339 1.96 10.78 -0.20
C LYS A 339 2.68 11.03 -1.54
N ALA A 340 2.62 10.09 -2.47
CA ALA A 340 3.10 10.32 -3.82
C ALA A 340 2.16 11.29 -4.53
N THR A 341 2.48 12.57 -4.51
CA THR A 341 1.79 13.56 -5.35
C THR A 341 2.42 13.54 -6.74
N LYS A 342 1.63 13.81 -7.79
CA LYS A 342 2.10 13.88 -9.17
C LYS A 342 3.31 14.82 -9.38
N ARG A 343 3.61 15.70 -8.44
CA ARG A 343 4.78 16.60 -8.43
C ARG A 343 6.03 16.03 -7.76
N ALA A 344 5.93 14.98 -6.94
CA ALA A 344 7.07 14.41 -6.22
C ALA A 344 7.91 13.44 -7.08
N SER A 345 7.46 13.10 -8.29
CA SER A 345 8.11 12.13 -9.18
C SER A 345 9.42 12.64 -9.83
N GLY A 346 9.83 13.89 -9.57
CA GLY A 346 10.93 14.53 -10.31
C GLY A 346 12.21 14.87 -9.53
N THR A 347 12.23 14.88 -8.20
CA THR A 347 13.40 15.42 -7.49
C THR A 347 13.71 14.67 -6.19
N PRO A 348 14.72 13.78 -6.18
CA PRO A 348 15.22 13.11 -4.97
C PRO A 348 15.59 14.07 -3.83
N GLY A 349 16.16 15.23 -4.14
CA GLY A 349 16.62 16.21 -3.16
C GLY A 349 15.51 16.89 -2.32
N LEU A 350 14.28 16.92 -2.80
CA LEU A 350 13.16 17.56 -2.06
C LEU A 350 12.67 16.73 -0.88
N LEU A 351 12.72 15.39 -0.99
CA LEU A 351 12.30 14.49 0.08
C LEU A 351 13.34 14.43 1.21
N THR A 352 14.63 14.46 0.88
CA THR A 352 15.73 14.52 1.87
C THR A 352 15.68 15.79 2.69
N SER A 353 15.44 16.93 2.05
CA SER A 353 15.33 18.22 2.73
C SER A 353 14.07 18.35 3.61
N ALA A 354 12.98 17.64 3.29
CA ALA A 354 11.75 17.69 4.06
C ALA A 354 11.79 16.74 5.28
N ALA A 355 12.34 15.54 5.14
CA ALA A 355 12.61 14.66 6.27
C ALA A 355 13.62 15.33 7.22
N ALA A 356 14.70 15.91 6.70
CA ALA A 356 15.65 16.65 7.49
C ALA A 356 15.03 17.88 8.18
N ARG A 357 14.09 18.58 7.57
CA ARG A 357 13.38 19.70 8.20
C ARG A 357 12.41 19.28 9.30
N CYS A 358 11.69 18.19 9.14
CA CYS A 358 10.85 17.65 10.23
C CYS A 358 11.69 17.34 11.48
N TRP A 359 12.92 16.88 11.31
CA TRP A 359 13.82 16.53 12.42
C TRP A 359 14.71 17.71 12.86
N SER A 360 15.02 18.67 11.99
CA SER A 360 15.84 19.85 12.33
C SER A 360 15.01 21.01 12.93
N ALA A 361 13.70 20.98 12.83
CA ALA A 361 12.80 21.94 13.47
C ALA A 361 12.66 21.73 14.99
N SER A 362 13.24 20.68 15.57
CA SER A 362 13.45 20.60 17.02
C SER A 362 14.53 21.62 17.41
N PRO A 363 14.31 22.48 18.41
CA PRO A 363 15.31 23.44 18.88
C PRO A 363 16.46 22.68 19.54
N ALA A 364 17.42 22.27 18.77
CA ALA A 364 18.64 21.60 19.23
C ALA A 364 19.84 22.45 18.85
N THR A 365 20.45 22.95 19.89
CA THR A 365 21.77 23.56 19.95
C THR A 365 22.78 22.96 18.96
N SER A 366 23.59 23.85 18.41
CA SER A 366 24.58 23.70 17.33
C SER A 366 25.68 22.63 17.48
N ALA A 367 25.61 21.74 18.47
CA ALA A 367 26.70 20.82 18.81
C ALA A 367 26.67 19.42 18.16
N SER A 368 25.57 19.01 17.49
CA SER A 368 25.43 17.63 17.00
C SER A 368 25.44 17.47 15.47
N ARG A 369 26.09 18.37 14.72
CA ARG A 369 26.12 18.35 13.24
C ARG A 369 27.06 17.31 12.61
N ARG A 370 27.63 16.39 13.35
CA ARG A 370 28.64 15.42 12.81
C ARG A 370 28.19 13.95 12.82
N SER A 371 26.91 13.63 12.90
CA SER A 371 26.49 12.25 12.64
C SER A 371 26.33 12.07 11.12
N SER A 372 27.11 11.18 10.54
CA SER A 372 27.06 10.83 9.11
C SER A 372 25.69 10.23 8.77
N ARG A 373 24.88 10.95 8.00
CA ARG A 373 23.55 10.51 7.56
C ARG A 373 23.72 9.61 6.35
N ARG A 374 23.47 8.33 6.47
CA ARG A 374 23.26 7.46 5.31
C ARG A 374 21.77 7.45 4.97
N ILE A 375 21.41 8.10 3.88
CA ILE A 375 20.05 8.13 3.37
C ILE A 375 19.96 7.12 2.23
N THR A 376 19.15 6.09 2.42
CA THR A 376 18.88 5.12 1.36
C THR A 376 17.50 5.38 0.77
N TRP A 377 17.45 5.53 -0.54
CA TRP A 377 16.23 5.66 -1.30
C TRP A 377 15.67 4.29 -1.60
N THR A 378 14.42 4.05 -1.22
CA THR A 378 13.70 2.88 -1.69
C THR A 378 12.87 3.27 -2.90
N ASN A 379 13.11 2.58 -3.99
CA ASN A 379 12.34 2.76 -5.22
C ASN A 379 10.87 2.38 -4.95
N PRO A 380 9.88 3.21 -5.32
CA PRO A 380 8.48 2.84 -5.27
C PRO A 380 8.22 1.72 -6.28
N GLY A 381 8.28 0.46 -5.87
CA GLY A 381 7.99 -0.72 -6.69
C GLY A 381 8.81 -0.82 -8.00
N PRO A 382 8.86 -1.96 -8.63
CA PRO A 382 9.64 -2.13 -9.84
C PRO A 382 9.13 -1.18 -10.93
N ARG A 383 9.95 -0.22 -11.32
CA ARG A 383 9.84 0.41 -12.62
C ARG A 383 10.27 -0.64 -13.65
N ASN A 384 9.41 -1.59 -13.95
CA ASN A 384 9.52 -2.27 -15.21
C ASN A 384 8.77 -1.41 -16.23
N PRO A 385 9.45 -0.84 -17.20
CA PRO A 385 8.81 -0.43 -18.42
C PRO A 385 8.49 -1.72 -19.18
N SER A 386 7.37 -2.37 -18.84
CA SER A 386 6.76 -3.29 -19.79
C SER A 386 6.33 -2.45 -20.97
N PRO A 387 6.59 -2.87 -22.23
CA PRO A 387 6.09 -2.17 -23.41
C PRO A 387 4.56 -2.19 -23.37
N GLY A 388 3.97 -1.06 -23.12
CA GLY A 388 2.55 -0.83 -22.78
C GLY A 388 2.40 0.31 -21.80
N ALA A 389 3.46 1.10 -21.57
CA ALA A 389 3.41 2.31 -20.77
C ALA A 389 2.29 3.22 -21.28
N VAL A 390 1.32 3.49 -20.41
CA VAL A 390 0.42 4.64 -20.55
C VAL A 390 1.31 5.83 -20.89
N MET A 391 1.06 6.46 -22.04
CA MET A 391 1.77 7.67 -22.45
C MET A 391 1.80 8.66 -21.28
N PRO A 392 2.96 9.22 -20.94
CA PRO A 392 3.01 10.34 -20.00
C PRO A 392 2.15 11.48 -20.58
N PRO A 393 1.50 12.29 -19.74
CA PRO A 393 0.75 13.45 -20.22
C PRO A 393 1.72 14.31 -21.04
N CYS A 394 1.36 14.52 -22.29
CA CYS A 394 2.17 15.27 -23.28
C CYS A 394 2.50 16.65 -22.70
N SER A 395 3.77 16.95 -22.49
CA SER A 395 4.19 18.30 -22.15
C SER A 395 3.97 19.20 -23.38
N ARG A 396 3.68 20.48 -23.17
CA ARG A 396 3.45 21.45 -24.27
C ARG A 396 4.60 21.53 -25.30
N ARG A 397 5.76 20.96 -25.01
CA ARG A 397 6.95 20.97 -25.89
C ARG A 397 6.98 19.79 -26.86
N ASP A 398 6.25 18.71 -26.57
CA ASP A 398 6.36 17.46 -27.33
C ASP A 398 5.24 17.28 -28.38
N CYS A 399 4.29 18.23 -28.44
CA CYS A 399 3.23 18.22 -29.44
C CYS A 399 3.68 18.97 -30.70
N GLY A 400 3.77 18.26 -31.82
CA GLY A 400 3.98 18.89 -33.14
C GLY A 400 2.90 19.92 -33.49
N ALA A 401 3.19 20.80 -34.44
CA ALA A 401 2.36 21.98 -34.79
C ALA A 401 0.88 21.66 -35.11
N ALA A 402 0.54 20.46 -35.57
CA ALA A 402 -0.82 20.00 -35.83
C ALA A 402 -1.62 19.69 -34.56
N ALA A 403 -0.96 19.20 -33.49
CA ALA A 403 -1.58 18.90 -32.19
C ALA A 403 -1.80 20.17 -31.35
N ARG A 404 -1.02 21.22 -31.57
CA ARG A 404 -1.14 22.50 -30.85
C ARG A 404 -2.44 23.24 -31.06
N ARG A 405 -3.09 23.08 -32.26
CA ARG A 405 -4.39 23.69 -32.51
C ARG A 405 -5.57 22.96 -31.84
N ALA A 406 -5.40 21.70 -31.50
CA ALA A 406 -6.43 20.92 -30.81
C ALA A 406 -6.44 21.12 -29.28
N CYS A 407 -5.33 21.61 -28.70
CA CYS A 407 -5.18 21.83 -27.26
C CYS A 407 -5.51 23.25 -26.78
N ALA A 408 -6.01 24.12 -27.67
CA ALA A 408 -6.34 25.51 -27.36
C ALA A 408 -7.73 25.72 -26.74
N ASN A 409 -8.39 24.67 -26.26
CA ASN A 409 -9.69 24.76 -25.60
C ASN A 409 -9.51 24.96 -24.10
N PRO A 410 -10.10 25.97 -23.47
CA PRO A 410 -9.89 26.30 -22.06
C PRO A 410 -10.37 25.26 -21.07
N THR A 411 -11.09 24.22 -21.50
CA THR A 411 -11.57 23.12 -20.64
C THR A 411 -10.59 21.93 -20.52
N GLY A 412 -9.43 21.93 -21.17
CA GLY A 412 -8.33 20.98 -20.94
C GLY A 412 -8.57 19.52 -21.35
N VAL A 413 -9.61 19.22 -22.13
CA VAL A 413 -9.89 17.86 -22.64
C VAL A 413 -9.38 17.75 -24.08
N CYS A 414 -8.33 16.96 -24.28
CA CYS A 414 -7.78 16.65 -25.60
C CYS A 414 -8.63 15.56 -26.27
N THR A 415 -9.46 15.90 -27.27
CA THR A 415 -10.16 14.90 -28.10
C THR A 415 -9.34 14.61 -29.36
N SER A 416 -9.04 13.33 -29.57
CA SER A 416 -8.33 12.84 -30.76
C SER A 416 -9.22 12.99 -32.00
N PRO A 417 -8.64 13.28 -33.19
CA PRO A 417 -9.39 13.41 -34.45
C PRO A 417 -10.20 12.15 -34.84
N ALA A 418 -9.85 10.99 -34.33
CA ALA A 418 -10.57 9.73 -34.58
C ALA A 418 -11.96 9.68 -33.92
N GLN A 419 -12.21 10.46 -32.87
CA GLN A 419 -13.50 10.48 -32.18
C GLN A 419 -14.54 11.37 -32.87
N LYS A 420 -14.15 12.28 -33.77
CA LYS A 420 -15.08 13.11 -34.50
C LYS A 420 -15.80 12.40 -35.68
N ARG A 421 -15.31 11.22 -36.10
CA ARG A 421 -15.95 10.45 -37.21
C ARG A 421 -17.06 9.49 -36.75
N ARG A 422 -17.32 9.31 -35.45
CA ARG A 422 -18.34 8.38 -34.95
C ARG A 422 -19.63 9.03 -34.43
N ARG A 423 -19.84 10.33 -34.64
CA ARG A 423 -21.10 11.02 -34.26
C ARG A 423 -22.03 11.37 -35.45
N ALA A 424 -21.78 10.84 -36.62
CA ALA A 424 -22.70 10.96 -37.73
C ALA A 424 -23.21 9.55 -38.10
N GLY A 425 -24.47 9.29 -37.74
CA GLY A 425 -25.30 8.22 -38.32
C GLY A 425 -25.34 6.90 -37.53
N TRP A 426 -26.23 6.80 -36.58
CA TRP A 426 -27.03 5.60 -36.33
C TRP A 426 -28.43 6.04 -35.94
N ASP A 427 -29.24 6.07 -36.97
CA ASP A 427 -30.70 6.10 -36.86
C ASP A 427 -31.16 4.67 -36.68
N ILE A 428 -31.78 4.36 -35.52
CA ILE A 428 -32.42 3.08 -35.28
C ILE A 428 -33.90 3.28 -35.57
N SER A 429 -34.34 2.92 -36.76
CA SER A 429 -35.74 2.69 -37.03
C SER A 429 -36.13 1.28 -36.64
N THR A 430 -37.09 1.24 -35.82
CA THR A 430 -37.90 0.16 -35.22
C THR A 430 -38.50 -0.85 -36.22
N GLU A 431 -38.61 -2.09 -35.71
CA GLU A 431 -39.72 -3.05 -35.81
C GLU A 431 -39.70 -4.14 -36.89
N PRO A 432 -40.44 -5.25 -36.67
CA PRO A 432 -41.13 -5.77 -35.48
C PRO A 432 -40.44 -6.97 -34.82
#